data_6699f2176cbeb156909f0d31ef0e02dd
#
_entry.id   6699f2176cbeb156909f0d31ef0e02dd
#
_cell.length_a   1.000
_cell.length_b   1.000
_cell.length_c   1.000
_cell.angle_alpha   90.00
_cell.angle_beta   90.00
_cell.angle_gamma   90.00
#
_symmetry.space_group_name_H-M   'P 1'
#
loop_
_entity.id
_entity.type
_entity.pdbx_description
1 polymer ?
#
loop_
_entity_poly.entity_id
_entity_poly.type
_entity_poly.pdbx_seq_one_letter_code
_entity_poly.pdbx_strand_id
1 'polypeptide(L)'
;MQPLGLTIKDNEAYLNGHKITDLAKEYKTPLYVMDETTIKNAITTYQENMKSDKYRFDLVYASKAFLTLEFVKYIDALQLHIDAVSLGDLYVIQKSGMSLNKVVFHGNNKSNEEIEFAIKNNIGYLVIDNMNELEKVITISNKLQKAVTCLIRVNPGIDAHTHKYIQTALFTSKFGESIYDKPRIDEMLKLVKSSKYVNLCGFHAHIGSQIHETAAFQLEIEKMIDFQNEINQEYKLHLQTLNLGGGFGIKYEKDERNLSIEEMSSSLKKYIEEKLVDSNSEINHIMIEPGRSIVGRAGITLYTCSYIKQTFGKKNYVFIDGGMTDNIRPALYQAKYEGFIVGKEDSPKKIITVAGKCCESGDIIMEDTKLSEAGEGDLLVVKSTGAYGYSMFSN
;
A
#
# COMPACT_ATOMS: atom_id res chain seq x y z
N MET A 1 8.23 13.69 -7.27
CA MET A 1 6.90 14.20 -7.67
C MET A 1 6.19 14.80 -6.47
N GLN A 2 5.18 15.63 -6.66
CA GLN A 2 4.48 16.34 -5.58
C GLN A 2 2.97 16.15 -5.69
N PRO A 3 2.19 16.45 -4.64
CA PRO A 3 0.73 16.51 -4.71
C PRO A 3 0.24 17.40 -5.85
N LEU A 4 -0.90 17.08 -6.44
CA LEU A 4 -1.51 17.89 -7.51
C LEU A 4 -1.89 19.29 -7.01
N GLY A 5 -2.31 19.37 -5.74
CA GLY A 5 -2.69 20.62 -5.09
C GLY A 5 -1.52 21.48 -4.63
N LEU A 6 -0.27 21.00 -4.72
CA LEU A 6 0.91 21.75 -4.28
C LEU A 6 1.34 22.75 -5.36
N THR A 7 1.24 24.03 -5.04
CA THR A 7 1.63 25.14 -5.92
C THR A 7 2.57 26.10 -5.20
N ILE A 8 3.46 26.75 -5.97
CA ILE A 8 4.35 27.78 -5.47
C ILE A 8 4.01 29.07 -6.21
N LYS A 9 3.74 30.11 -5.48
CA LYS A 9 3.40 31.43 -6.02
C LYS A 9 3.96 32.52 -5.12
N ASP A 10 4.64 33.51 -5.71
CA ASP A 10 5.23 34.66 -5.01
C ASP A 10 6.12 34.23 -3.81
N ASN A 11 6.98 33.21 -4.00
CA ASN A 11 7.82 32.62 -2.98
C ASN A 11 7.06 32.03 -1.78
N GLU A 12 5.80 31.65 -1.97
CA GLU A 12 4.98 30.98 -0.96
C GLU A 12 4.47 29.66 -1.50
N ALA A 13 4.44 28.64 -0.67
CA ALA A 13 3.91 27.32 -1.02
C ALA A 13 2.48 27.16 -0.50
N TYR A 14 1.62 26.59 -1.34
CA TYR A 14 0.21 26.34 -1.03
C TYR A 14 -0.14 24.90 -1.33
N LEU A 15 -0.99 24.29 -0.51
CA LEU A 15 -1.62 23.00 -0.78
C LEU A 15 -3.14 23.20 -0.86
N ASN A 16 -3.71 23.02 -2.05
CA ASN A 16 -5.14 23.30 -2.32
C ASN A 16 -5.61 24.68 -1.81
N GLY A 17 -4.79 25.70 -2.03
CA GLY A 17 -5.08 27.08 -1.62
C GLY A 17 -4.78 27.40 -0.15
N HIS A 18 -4.45 26.40 0.68
CA HIS A 18 -3.98 26.63 2.04
C HIS A 18 -2.47 26.90 2.05
N LYS A 19 -2.09 28.03 2.65
CA LYS A 19 -0.68 28.40 2.78
C LYS A 19 0.03 27.44 3.73
N ILE A 20 1.12 26.81 3.27
CA ILE A 20 1.85 25.79 4.05
C ILE A 20 2.42 26.37 5.34
N THR A 21 2.90 27.60 5.32
CA THR A 21 3.40 28.29 6.52
C THR A 21 2.32 28.52 7.57
N ASP A 22 1.05 28.74 7.16
CA ASP A 22 -0.05 28.91 8.09
C ASP A 22 -0.44 27.56 8.71
N LEU A 23 -0.45 26.46 7.92
CA LEU A 23 -0.66 25.11 8.42
C LEU A 23 0.40 24.75 9.47
N ALA A 24 1.69 25.00 9.18
CA ALA A 24 2.77 24.74 10.13
C ALA A 24 2.64 25.58 11.41
N LYS A 25 2.19 26.82 11.30
CA LYS A 25 1.97 27.71 12.44
C LYS A 25 0.80 27.25 13.32
N GLU A 26 -0.29 26.79 12.71
CA GLU A 26 -1.51 26.37 13.40
C GLU A 26 -1.32 25.00 14.06
N TYR A 27 -0.85 24.00 13.31
CA TYR A 27 -0.76 22.59 13.75
C TYR A 27 0.60 22.21 14.31
N LYS A 28 1.61 23.07 14.17
CA LYS A 28 3.02 22.82 14.52
C LYS A 28 3.66 21.78 13.61
N THR A 29 4.99 21.66 13.74
CA THR A 29 5.82 20.66 13.07
C THR A 29 6.44 19.71 14.12
N PRO A 30 6.77 18.47 13.77
CA PRO A 30 6.59 17.81 12.47
C PRO A 30 5.12 17.61 12.14
N LEU A 31 4.72 17.81 10.87
CA LEU A 31 3.32 17.73 10.45
C LEU A 31 3.18 16.96 9.13
N TYR A 32 2.38 15.88 9.14
CA TYR A 32 1.93 15.26 7.90
C TYR A 32 0.72 16.00 7.33
N VAL A 33 0.76 16.32 6.05
CA VAL A 33 -0.37 16.93 5.35
C VAL A 33 -0.72 16.08 4.13
N MET A 34 -2.01 15.71 4.02
CA MET A 34 -2.51 14.88 2.94
C MET A 34 -3.38 15.68 1.98
N ASP A 35 -3.15 15.53 0.68
CA ASP A 35 -3.91 16.18 -0.40
C ASP A 35 -5.02 15.25 -0.91
N GLU A 36 -6.25 15.50 -0.51
CA GLU A 36 -7.42 14.74 -0.94
C GLU A 36 -7.63 14.78 -2.46
N THR A 37 -7.26 15.88 -3.13
CA THR A 37 -7.38 15.99 -4.59
C THR A 37 -6.51 14.97 -5.31
N THR A 38 -5.26 14.81 -4.85
CA THR A 38 -4.34 13.80 -5.38
C THR A 38 -4.84 12.38 -5.11
N ILE A 39 -5.37 12.13 -3.90
CA ILE A 39 -5.93 10.81 -3.52
C ILE A 39 -7.12 10.48 -4.41
N LYS A 40 -8.09 11.39 -4.52
CA LYS A 40 -9.28 11.19 -5.34
C LYS A 40 -8.94 10.95 -6.81
N ASN A 41 -8.01 11.74 -7.35
CA ASN A 41 -7.55 11.54 -8.73
C ASN A 41 -6.94 10.15 -8.95
N ALA A 42 -6.09 9.67 -8.03
CA ALA A 42 -5.50 8.35 -8.14
C ALA A 42 -6.57 7.23 -8.10
N ILE A 43 -7.55 7.34 -7.19
CA ILE A 43 -8.66 6.39 -7.06
C ILE A 43 -9.51 6.38 -8.34
N THR A 44 -9.94 7.56 -8.81
CA THR A 44 -10.75 7.69 -10.03
C THR A 44 -10.02 7.12 -11.24
N THR A 45 -8.72 7.39 -11.36
CA THR A 45 -7.91 6.85 -12.47
C THR A 45 -7.91 5.31 -12.47
N TYR A 46 -7.74 4.65 -11.30
CA TYR A 46 -7.87 3.19 -11.23
C TYR A 46 -9.26 2.69 -11.61
N GLN A 47 -10.30 3.30 -11.05
CA GLN A 47 -11.69 2.88 -11.29
C GLN A 47 -12.08 2.99 -12.77
N GLU A 48 -11.70 4.08 -13.43
CA GLU A 48 -12.01 4.32 -14.85
C GLU A 48 -11.23 3.38 -15.76
N ASN A 49 -9.92 3.22 -15.53
CA ASN A 49 -9.06 2.43 -16.42
C ASN A 49 -9.22 0.91 -16.22
N MET A 50 -9.65 0.45 -15.04
CA MET A 50 -9.89 -0.99 -14.78
C MET A 50 -11.34 -1.42 -15.02
N LYS A 51 -12.25 -0.48 -15.33
CA LYS A 51 -13.65 -0.80 -15.65
C LYS A 51 -13.72 -1.69 -16.89
N SER A 52 -14.45 -2.81 -16.80
CA SER A 52 -14.57 -3.83 -17.85
C SER A 52 -16.00 -4.38 -17.92
N ASP A 53 -16.41 -4.84 -19.10
CA ASP A 53 -17.65 -5.60 -19.31
C ASP A 53 -17.44 -7.12 -19.17
N LYS A 54 -16.18 -7.57 -19.05
CA LYS A 54 -15.82 -9.00 -18.92
C LYS A 54 -15.71 -9.45 -17.46
N TYR A 55 -15.52 -8.53 -16.52
CA TYR A 55 -15.41 -8.83 -15.10
C TYR A 55 -15.89 -7.66 -14.25
N ARG A 56 -16.37 -7.97 -13.04
CA ARG A 56 -16.54 -6.97 -11.98
C ARG A 56 -15.18 -6.56 -11.44
N PHE A 57 -14.99 -5.28 -11.25
CA PHE A 57 -13.76 -4.74 -10.67
C PHE A 57 -14.02 -4.12 -9.31
N ASP A 58 -13.25 -4.54 -8.30
CA ASP A 58 -13.22 -3.89 -6.98
C ASP A 58 -11.82 -3.34 -6.66
N LEU A 59 -11.76 -2.05 -6.41
CA LEU A 59 -10.57 -1.38 -5.90
C LEU A 59 -10.55 -1.48 -4.38
N VAL A 60 -9.53 -2.12 -3.82
CA VAL A 60 -9.32 -2.28 -2.38
C VAL A 60 -8.19 -1.35 -1.94
N TYR A 61 -8.47 -0.39 -1.09
CA TYR A 61 -7.40 0.47 -0.56
C TYR A 61 -6.55 -0.29 0.47
N ALA A 62 -5.22 -0.34 0.27
CA ALA A 62 -4.30 -0.98 1.21
C ALA A 62 -4.05 -0.08 2.43
N SER A 63 -4.78 -0.33 3.52
CA SER A 63 -4.81 0.50 4.74
C SER A 63 -3.46 0.66 5.44
N LYS A 64 -2.61 -0.34 5.32
CA LYS A 64 -1.24 -0.33 5.86
C LYS A 64 -0.38 0.84 5.35
N ALA A 65 -0.76 1.45 4.22
CA ALA A 65 -0.05 2.61 3.68
C ALA A 65 -0.32 3.88 4.49
N PHE A 66 -1.58 4.11 4.87
CA PHE A 66 -2.02 5.20 5.74
C PHE A 66 -3.43 4.91 6.26
N LEU A 67 -3.64 4.96 7.57
CA LEU A 67 -4.94 4.65 8.19
C LEU A 67 -5.21 5.60 9.37
N THR A 68 -6.34 6.31 9.28
CA THR A 68 -6.93 7.08 10.38
C THR A 68 -8.46 6.95 10.33
N LEU A 69 -9.16 7.26 11.41
CA LEU A 69 -10.63 7.23 11.44
C LEU A 69 -11.25 8.08 10.32
N GLU A 70 -10.76 9.30 10.14
CA GLU A 70 -11.28 10.23 9.13
C GLU A 70 -10.94 9.74 7.71
N PHE A 71 -9.77 9.14 7.52
CA PHE A 71 -9.41 8.60 6.23
C PHE A 71 -10.28 7.38 5.85
N VAL A 72 -10.63 6.52 6.80
CA VAL A 72 -11.58 5.41 6.55
C VAL A 72 -12.95 5.94 6.15
N LYS A 73 -13.46 6.99 6.82
CA LYS A 73 -14.72 7.63 6.39
C LYS A 73 -14.64 8.17 4.97
N TYR A 74 -13.51 8.75 4.61
CA TYR A 74 -13.27 9.23 3.25
C TYR A 74 -13.29 8.10 2.22
N ILE A 75 -12.60 6.98 2.50
CA ILE A 75 -12.60 5.77 1.66
C ILE A 75 -14.01 5.18 1.53
N ASP A 76 -14.77 5.11 2.61
CA ASP A 76 -16.15 4.60 2.61
C ASP A 76 -17.09 5.51 1.79
N ALA A 77 -16.93 6.83 1.90
CA ALA A 77 -17.69 7.80 1.09
C ALA A 77 -17.42 7.65 -0.42
N LEU A 78 -16.22 7.23 -0.80
CA LEU A 78 -15.85 6.89 -2.19
C LEU A 78 -16.30 5.46 -2.60
N GLN A 79 -16.99 4.74 -1.73
CA GLN A 79 -17.53 3.39 -1.97
C GLN A 79 -16.45 2.35 -2.32
N LEU A 80 -15.25 2.48 -1.76
CA LEU A 80 -14.17 1.52 -1.94
C LEU A 80 -14.26 0.37 -0.94
N HIS A 81 -13.60 -0.71 -1.29
CA HIS A 81 -13.14 -1.72 -0.34
C HIS A 81 -11.87 -1.26 0.35
N ILE A 82 -11.55 -1.86 1.50
CA ILE A 82 -10.33 -1.57 2.26
C ILE A 82 -9.71 -2.87 2.77
N ASP A 83 -8.38 -2.97 2.79
CA ASP A 83 -7.74 -4.07 3.49
C ASP A 83 -7.58 -3.78 4.99
N ALA A 84 -7.35 -4.83 5.76
CA ALA A 84 -6.91 -4.77 7.15
C ALA A 84 -5.90 -5.88 7.39
N VAL A 85 -4.93 -5.67 8.28
CA VAL A 85 -3.87 -6.64 8.58
C VAL A 85 -3.76 -6.97 10.06
N SER A 86 -4.53 -6.31 10.91
CA SER A 86 -4.53 -6.49 12.37
C SER A 86 -5.91 -6.22 12.98
N LEU A 87 -6.08 -6.65 14.23
CA LEU A 87 -7.28 -6.32 15.02
C LEU A 87 -7.42 -4.80 15.21
N GLY A 88 -6.30 -4.09 15.34
CA GLY A 88 -6.29 -2.63 15.45
C GLY A 88 -6.92 -1.96 14.23
N ASP A 89 -6.54 -2.41 13.01
CA ASP A 89 -7.13 -1.89 11.77
C ASP A 89 -8.63 -2.17 11.72
N LEU A 90 -9.05 -3.39 12.06
CA LEU A 90 -10.47 -3.75 12.10
C LEU A 90 -11.26 -2.87 13.06
N TYR A 91 -10.69 -2.53 14.23
CA TYR A 91 -11.32 -1.61 15.18
C TYR A 91 -11.40 -0.18 14.64
N VAL A 92 -10.35 0.33 14.01
CA VAL A 92 -10.36 1.66 13.38
C VAL A 92 -11.45 1.73 12.31
N ILE A 93 -11.51 0.70 11.44
CA ILE A 93 -12.52 0.63 10.37
C ILE A 93 -13.93 0.55 10.96
N GLN A 94 -14.17 -0.31 11.94
CA GLN A 94 -15.47 -0.43 12.59
C GLN A 94 -15.89 0.88 13.31
N LYS A 95 -14.95 1.54 14.00
CA LYS A 95 -15.20 2.81 14.71
C LYS A 95 -15.46 3.98 13.78
N SER A 96 -14.98 3.94 12.54
CA SER A 96 -15.31 4.94 11.53
C SER A 96 -16.77 4.88 11.06
N GLY A 97 -17.46 3.75 11.31
CA GLY A 97 -18.81 3.46 10.83
C GLY A 97 -18.85 2.66 9.52
N MET A 98 -17.70 2.39 8.88
CA MET A 98 -17.62 1.57 7.68
C MET A 98 -17.98 0.12 8.01
N SER A 99 -18.80 -0.50 7.14
CA SER A 99 -19.18 -1.90 7.30
C SER A 99 -18.01 -2.84 7.00
N LEU A 100 -17.76 -3.82 7.89
CA LEU A 100 -16.71 -4.80 7.70
C LEU A 100 -16.94 -5.75 6.51
N ASN A 101 -18.12 -5.76 5.90
CA ASN A 101 -18.36 -6.50 4.66
C ASN A 101 -17.61 -5.93 3.43
N LYS A 102 -17.08 -4.71 3.54
CA LYS A 102 -16.18 -4.09 2.55
C LYS A 102 -14.69 -4.37 2.81
N VAL A 103 -14.37 -5.14 3.84
CA VAL A 103 -12.98 -5.37 4.27
C VAL A 103 -12.44 -6.68 3.72
N VAL A 104 -11.21 -6.63 3.22
CA VAL A 104 -10.36 -7.77 2.88
C VAL A 104 -9.34 -7.93 4.00
N PHE A 105 -9.49 -8.97 4.82
CA PHE A 105 -8.66 -9.17 6.02
C PHE A 105 -7.48 -10.07 5.75
N HIS A 106 -6.30 -9.48 5.73
CA HIS A 106 -5.00 -10.13 5.53
C HIS A 106 -4.28 -10.44 6.85
N GLY A 107 -3.09 -11.02 6.73
CA GLY A 107 -2.17 -11.33 7.81
C GLY A 107 -1.64 -12.76 7.72
N ASN A 108 -0.37 -12.96 7.98
CA ASN A 108 0.29 -14.27 7.92
C ASN A 108 0.32 -15.01 9.28
N ASN A 109 -0.24 -14.39 10.32
CA ASN A 109 -0.30 -14.96 11.67
C ASN A 109 -1.49 -14.38 12.45
N LYS A 110 -2.70 -14.60 11.95
CA LYS A 110 -3.92 -14.15 12.64
C LYS A 110 -4.15 -14.97 13.91
N SER A 111 -4.45 -14.27 14.99
CA SER A 111 -4.86 -14.89 16.26
C SER A 111 -6.29 -15.44 16.18
N ASN A 112 -6.65 -16.32 17.12
CA ASN A 112 -8.03 -16.79 17.21
C ASN A 112 -9.01 -15.64 17.48
N GLU A 113 -8.59 -14.63 18.25
CA GLU A 113 -9.40 -13.44 18.55
C GLU A 113 -9.67 -12.63 17.29
N GLU A 114 -8.67 -12.40 16.46
CA GLU A 114 -8.80 -11.68 15.19
C GLU A 114 -9.73 -12.40 14.22
N ILE A 115 -9.59 -13.71 14.08
CA ILE A 115 -10.46 -14.54 13.23
C ILE A 115 -11.89 -14.54 13.76
N GLU A 116 -12.07 -14.74 15.07
CA GLU A 116 -13.39 -14.73 15.70
C GLU A 116 -14.08 -13.35 15.57
N PHE A 117 -13.33 -12.27 15.78
CA PHE A 117 -13.82 -10.91 15.59
C PHE A 117 -14.28 -10.65 14.14
N ALA A 118 -13.45 -11.03 13.17
CA ALA A 118 -13.76 -10.86 11.75
C ALA A 118 -15.04 -11.62 11.35
N ILE A 119 -15.16 -12.90 11.74
CA ILE A 119 -16.32 -13.72 11.41
C ILE A 119 -17.58 -13.19 12.11
N LYS A 120 -17.50 -12.82 13.42
CA LYS A 120 -18.64 -12.26 14.17
C LYS A 120 -19.19 -10.99 13.53
N ASN A 121 -18.34 -10.16 13.00
CA ASN A 121 -18.69 -8.85 12.43
C ASN A 121 -18.91 -8.87 10.91
N ASN A 122 -19.10 -10.04 10.28
CA ASN A 122 -19.39 -10.21 8.85
C ASN A 122 -18.31 -9.60 7.96
N ILE A 123 -17.06 -10.01 8.17
CA ILE A 123 -15.96 -9.60 7.29
C ILE A 123 -16.28 -9.93 5.82
N GLY A 124 -15.93 -9.05 4.89
CA GLY A 124 -16.18 -9.27 3.46
C GLY A 124 -15.39 -10.46 2.93
N TYR A 125 -14.08 -10.42 3.09
CA TYR A 125 -13.18 -11.49 2.69
C TYR A 125 -12.14 -11.74 3.77
N LEU A 126 -11.93 -13.01 4.11
CA LEU A 126 -10.81 -13.44 4.95
C LEU A 126 -9.77 -14.11 4.05
N VAL A 127 -8.58 -13.52 3.96
CA VAL A 127 -7.48 -14.07 3.16
C VAL A 127 -6.68 -15.04 4.03
N ILE A 128 -6.77 -16.32 3.72
CA ILE A 128 -6.09 -17.42 4.41
C ILE A 128 -4.67 -17.52 3.89
N ASP A 129 -3.69 -17.36 4.76
CA ASP A 129 -2.29 -17.33 4.39
C ASP A 129 -1.62 -18.71 4.36
N ASN A 130 -2.08 -19.63 5.19
CA ASN A 130 -1.47 -20.95 5.35
C ASN A 130 -2.45 -21.99 5.89
N MET A 131 -2.01 -23.27 5.86
CA MET A 131 -2.81 -24.40 6.32
C MET A 131 -3.29 -24.28 7.77
N ASN A 132 -2.41 -23.92 8.71
CA ASN A 132 -2.76 -23.82 10.13
C ASN A 132 -3.85 -22.75 10.36
N GLU A 133 -3.82 -21.69 9.58
CA GLU A 133 -4.85 -20.65 9.64
C GLU A 133 -6.19 -21.17 9.10
N LEU A 134 -6.18 -21.93 8.00
CA LEU A 134 -7.39 -22.56 7.47
C LEU A 134 -8.07 -23.45 8.52
N GLU A 135 -7.32 -24.28 9.23
CA GLU A 135 -7.84 -25.12 10.32
C GLU A 135 -8.49 -24.29 11.45
N LYS A 136 -7.86 -23.17 11.84
CA LYS A 136 -8.42 -22.23 12.82
C LYS A 136 -9.73 -21.61 12.31
N VAL A 137 -9.75 -21.16 11.06
CA VAL A 137 -10.94 -20.55 10.44
C VAL A 137 -12.09 -21.56 10.40
N ILE A 138 -11.85 -22.82 10.02
CA ILE A 138 -12.84 -23.87 10.03
C ILE A 138 -13.36 -24.12 11.46
N THR A 139 -12.46 -24.25 12.44
CA THR A 139 -12.82 -24.48 13.84
C THR A 139 -13.68 -23.37 14.40
N ILE A 140 -13.28 -22.12 14.18
CA ILE A 140 -13.98 -20.94 14.71
C ILE A 140 -15.33 -20.73 13.99
N SER A 141 -15.38 -20.89 12.65
CA SER A 141 -16.62 -20.75 11.90
C SER A 141 -17.65 -21.83 12.28
N ASN A 142 -17.21 -23.06 12.53
CA ASN A 142 -18.04 -24.15 13.04
C ASN A 142 -18.57 -23.83 14.46
N LYS A 143 -17.72 -23.35 15.37
CA LYS A 143 -18.10 -22.93 16.74
C LYS A 143 -19.16 -21.83 16.69
N LEU A 144 -19.00 -20.86 15.79
CA LEU A 144 -19.90 -19.71 15.64
C LEU A 144 -21.15 -20.06 14.79
N GLN A 145 -21.16 -21.18 14.08
CA GLN A 145 -22.18 -21.56 13.10
C GLN A 145 -22.40 -20.44 12.06
N LYS A 146 -21.32 -19.81 11.63
CA LYS A 146 -21.37 -18.61 10.79
C LYS A 146 -20.46 -18.76 9.58
N ALA A 147 -21.01 -18.54 8.40
CA ALA A 147 -20.25 -18.62 7.15
C ALA A 147 -19.29 -17.44 7.00
N VAL A 148 -18.15 -17.70 6.39
CA VAL A 148 -17.14 -16.71 6.03
C VAL A 148 -16.69 -16.95 4.59
N THR A 149 -16.60 -15.86 3.81
CA THR A 149 -16.05 -15.88 2.47
C THR A 149 -14.53 -15.73 2.53
N CYS A 150 -13.82 -16.63 1.86
CA CYS A 150 -12.38 -16.69 1.93
C CYS A 150 -11.72 -16.64 0.55
N LEU A 151 -10.52 -16.08 0.53
CA LEU A 151 -9.51 -16.27 -0.51
C LEU A 151 -8.34 -17.04 0.10
N ILE A 152 -7.70 -17.92 -0.65
CA ILE A 152 -6.41 -18.49 -0.26
C ILE A 152 -5.31 -17.64 -0.87
N ARG A 153 -4.39 -17.17 -0.03
CA ARG A 153 -3.18 -16.49 -0.51
C ARG A 153 -2.21 -17.51 -1.04
N VAL A 154 -1.80 -17.31 -2.29
CA VAL A 154 -0.80 -18.17 -2.93
C VAL A 154 0.39 -17.36 -3.40
N ASN A 155 1.52 -18.05 -3.55
CA ASN A 155 2.77 -17.49 -4.02
C ASN A 155 3.09 -18.04 -5.43
N PRO A 156 3.01 -17.18 -6.47
CA PRO A 156 3.27 -17.60 -7.85
C PRO A 156 4.76 -17.72 -8.21
N GLY A 157 5.69 -17.52 -7.27
CA GLY A 157 7.12 -17.65 -7.51
C GLY A 157 7.66 -16.63 -8.52
N ILE A 158 7.34 -15.36 -8.34
CA ILE A 158 7.76 -14.27 -9.24
C ILE A 158 8.78 -13.38 -8.53
N ASP A 159 9.92 -13.16 -9.18
CA ASP A 159 10.88 -12.14 -8.77
C ASP A 159 10.55 -10.81 -9.47
N ALA A 160 10.06 -9.86 -8.70
CA ALA A 160 9.72 -8.52 -9.20
C ALA A 160 10.92 -7.56 -9.20
N HIS A 161 12.15 -8.06 -8.98
CA HIS A 161 13.41 -7.27 -8.96
C HIS A 161 13.36 -6.02 -8.05
N THR A 162 12.67 -6.12 -6.91
CA THR A 162 12.52 -5.03 -5.94
C THR A 162 13.47 -5.22 -4.74
N HIS A 163 13.52 -4.24 -3.82
CA HIS A 163 14.37 -4.31 -2.63
C HIS A 163 14.05 -5.56 -1.79
N LYS A 164 15.09 -6.26 -1.28
CA LYS A 164 14.98 -7.54 -0.54
C LYS A 164 13.89 -7.58 0.52
N TYR A 165 13.64 -6.49 1.23
CA TYR A 165 12.62 -6.45 2.30
C TYR A 165 11.18 -6.22 1.81
N ILE A 166 10.99 -5.98 0.52
CA ILE A 166 9.65 -5.76 -0.08
C ILE A 166 9.29 -6.77 -1.16
N GLN A 167 10.11 -7.82 -1.35
CA GLN A 167 9.80 -8.98 -2.17
C GLN A 167 8.88 -9.92 -1.40
N THR A 168 7.75 -10.31 -1.97
CA THR A 168 6.73 -11.13 -1.29
C THR A 168 6.41 -12.44 -2.01
N ALA A 169 6.89 -12.64 -3.22
CA ALA A 169 6.54 -13.78 -4.07
C ALA A 169 7.74 -14.67 -4.46
N LEU A 170 8.83 -14.62 -3.72
CA LEU A 170 9.91 -15.60 -3.85
C LEU A 170 9.52 -16.92 -3.17
N PHE A 171 10.06 -18.06 -3.63
CA PHE A 171 9.81 -19.39 -3.01
C PHE A 171 10.16 -19.47 -1.52
N THR A 172 11.02 -18.58 -1.04
CA THR A 172 11.40 -18.45 0.37
C THR A 172 10.59 -17.42 1.15
N SER A 173 9.58 -16.81 0.53
CA SER A 173 8.71 -15.84 1.20
C SER A 173 7.90 -16.52 2.31
N LYS A 174 7.69 -15.78 3.40
CA LYS A 174 6.84 -16.23 4.51
C LYS A 174 5.34 -16.14 4.23
N PHE A 175 4.94 -15.62 3.07
CA PHE A 175 3.56 -15.31 2.73
C PHE A 175 3.00 -16.29 1.72
N GLY A 176 1.83 -16.84 2.03
CA GLY A 176 1.06 -17.69 1.14
C GLY A 176 1.69 -19.06 0.86
N GLU A 177 0.90 -19.96 0.35
CA GLU A 177 1.35 -21.29 -0.08
C GLU A 177 1.80 -21.24 -1.55
N SER A 178 2.85 -21.96 -1.91
CA SER A 178 3.35 -21.97 -3.29
C SER A 178 2.34 -22.64 -4.24
N ILE A 179 2.06 -22.01 -5.41
CA ILE A 179 1.23 -22.67 -6.45
C ILE A 179 1.87 -23.98 -6.97
N TYR A 180 3.15 -24.19 -6.74
CA TYR A 180 3.90 -25.39 -7.15
C TYR A 180 3.89 -26.50 -6.08
N ASP A 181 3.42 -26.22 -4.86
CA ASP A 181 3.23 -27.23 -3.81
C ASP A 181 1.83 -27.84 -3.93
N LYS A 182 1.62 -28.60 -5.01
CA LYS A 182 0.35 -29.28 -5.25
C LYS A 182 -0.16 -30.08 -4.04
N PRO A 183 0.65 -30.91 -3.34
CA PRO A 183 0.16 -31.64 -2.18
C PRO A 183 -0.45 -30.74 -1.10
N ARG A 184 0.15 -29.59 -0.84
CA ARG A 184 -0.34 -28.63 0.15
C ARG A 184 -1.65 -27.98 -0.29
N ILE A 185 -1.72 -27.54 -1.54
CA ILE A 185 -2.95 -26.98 -2.11
C ILE A 185 -4.09 -28.00 -2.10
N ASP A 186 -3.82 -29.26 -2.49
CA ASP A 186 -4.78 -30.36 -2.45
C ASP A 186 -5.36 -30.59 -1.06
N GLU A 187 -4.51 -30.56 -0.05
CA GLU A 187 -4.91 -30.74 1.36
C GLU A 187 -5.82 -29.60 1.80
N MET A 188 -5.45 -28.34 1.49
CA MET A 188 -6.28 -27.16 1.79
C MET A 188 -7.64 -27.25 1.11
N LEU A 189 -7.69 -27.59 -0.17
CA LEU A 189 -8.94 -27.67 -0.93
C LEU A 189 -9.86 -28.79 -0.41
N LYS A 190 -9.30 -29.94 0.03
CA LYS A 190 -10.06 -31.00 0.67
C LYS A 190 -10.70 -30.54 1.99
N LEU A 191 -9.94 -29.79 2.81
CA LEU A 191 -10.46 -29.24 4.06
C LEU A 191 -11.59 -28.22 3.79
N VAL A 192 -11.39 -27.31 2.83
CA VAL A 192 -12.43 -26.35 2.41
C VAL A 192 -13.70 -27.08 1.98
N LYS A 193 -13.59 -28.09 1.11
CA LYS A 193 -14.75 -28.88 0.62
C LYS A 193 -15.50 -29.60 1.73
N SER A 194 -14.81 -30.02 2.78
CA SER A 194 -15.43 -30.68 3.94
C SER A 194 -16.07 -29.69 4.93
N SER A 195 -15.76 -28.39 4.81
CA SER A 195 -16.25 -27.37 5.72
C SER A 195 -17.64 -26.87 5.31
N LYS A 196 -18.53 -26.77 6.30
CA LYS A 196 -19.88 -26.22 6.08
C LYS A 196 -19.93 -24.70 6.01
N TYR A 197 -18.97 -24.02 6.65
CA TYR A 197 -19.03 -22.59 6.89
C TYR A 197 -17.88 -21.79 6.24
N VAL A 198 -16.97 -22.44 5.54
CA VAL A 198 -15.90 -21.76 4.78
C VAL A 198 -16.25 -21.78 3.30
N ASN A 199 -16.51 -20.60 2.75
CA ASN A 199 -16.85 -20.42 1.35
C ASN A 199 -15.62 -19.87 0.60
N LEU A 200 -14.86 -20.74 -0.05
CA LEU A 200 -13.75 -20.32 -0.91
C LEU A 200 -14.33 -19.72 -2.20
N CYS A 201 -13.96 -18.48 -2.52
CA CYS A 201 -14.40 -17.81 -3.75
C CYS A 201 -13.28 -17.63 -4.79
N GLY A 202 -12.01 -17.84 -4.40
CA GLY A 202 -10.87 -17.70 -5.30
C GLY A 202 -9.53 -17.60 -4.57
N PHE A 203 -8.56 -17.01 -5.26
CA PHE A 203 -7.20 -16.87 -4.77
C PHE A 203 -6.77 -15.41 -4.70
N HIS A 204 -5.74 -15.17 -3.87
CA HIS A 204 -5.05 -13.90 -3.75
C HIS A 204 -3.55 -14.11 -3.97
N ALA A 205 -2.90 -13.18 -4.66
CA ALA A 205 -1.45 -13.09 -4.71
C ALA A 205 -0.99 -11.64 -4.46
N HIS A 206 0.27 -11.48 -4.12
CA HIS A 206 0.91 -10.17 -4.02
C HIS A 206 2.42 -10.33 -4.23
N ILE A 207 2.95 -9.77 -5.30
CA ILE A 207 4.29 -10.07 -5.80
C ILE A 207 5.38 -9.12 -5.31
N GLY A 208 5.04 -8.04 -4.62
CA GLY A 208 6.04 -7.12 -4.09
C GLY A 208 5.53 -5.70 -3.90
N SER A 209 6.47 -4.76 -3.76
CA SER A 209 6.16 -3.33 -3.60
C SER A 209 7.17 -2.49 -4.38
N GLN A 210 6.77 -1.28 -4.81
CA GLN A 210 7.61 -0.41 -5.66
C GLN A 210 7.94 -1.06 -7.03
N ILE A 211 6.95 -1.68 -7.65
CA ILE A 211 7.07 -2.26 -8.99
C ILE A 211 6.71 -1.17 -9.99
N HIS A 212 7.63 -0.89 -10.91
CA HIS A 212 7.56 0.25 -11.82
C HIS A 212 7.19 -0.13 -13.26
N GLU A 213 7.16 -1.43 -13.55
CA GLU A 213 6.96 -1.99 -14.89
C GLU A 213 5.81 -3.00 -14.91
N THR A 214 5.20 -3.20 -16.08
CA THR A 214 4.05 -4.10 -16.23
C THR A 214 4.41 -5.58 -16.28
N ALA A 215 5.66 -5.92 -16.67
CA ALA A 215 6.06 -7.30 -16.97
C ALA A 215 5.84 -8.27 -15.79
N ALA A 216 6.18 -7.86 -14.57
CA ALA A 216 5.98 -8.69 -13.38
C ALA A 216 4.49 -8.93 -13.09
N PHE A 217 3.66 -7.91 -13.25
CA PHE A 217 2.20 -8.03 -13.10
C PHE A 217 1.57 -8.88 -14.21
N GLN A 218 2.04 -8.76 -15.47
CA GLN A 218 1.57 -9.60 -16.57
C GLN A 218 1.85 -11.08 -16.30
N LEU A 219 3.05 -11.39 -15.81
CA LEU A 219 3.40 -12.75 -15.40
C LEU A 219 2.56 -13.25 -14.22
N GLU A 220 2.25 -12.37 -13.26
CA GLU A 220 1.33 -12.69 -12.15
C GLU A 220 -0.07 -13.04 -12.67
N ILE A 221 -0.64 -12.20 -13.54
CA ILE A 221 -1.95 -12.40 -14.14
C ILE A 221 -2.00 -13.75 -14.88
N GLU A 222 -0.99 -14.01 -15.72
CA GLU A 222 -0.88 -15.26 -16.46
C GLU A 222 -0.89 -16.48 -15.53
N LYS A 223 0.04 -16.53 -14.58
CA LYS A 223 0.17 -17.66 -13.65
C LYS A 223 -1.06 -17.84 -12.78
N MET A 224 -1.65 -16.75 -12.29
CA MET A 224 -2.77 -16.82 -11.37
C MET A 224 -4.07 -17.25 -12.07
N ILE A 225 -4.31 -16.77 -13.30
CA ILE A 225 -5.48 -17.21 -14.10
C ILE A 225 -5.32 -18.68 -14.49
N ASP A 226 -4.15 -19.10 -14.96
CA ASP A 226 -3.88 -20.51 -15.33
C ASP A 226 -4.03 -21.42 -14.11
N PHE A 227 -3.45 -21.03 -12.97
CA PHE A 227 -3.57 -21.78 -11.72
C PHE A 227 -5.05 -21.94 -11.27
N GLN A 228 -5.81 -20.85 -11.23
CA GLN A 228 -7.22 -20.91 -10.81
C GLN A 228 -8.07 -21.73 -11.78
N ASN A 229 -7.83 -21.66 -13.10
CA ASN A 229 -8.49 -22.48 -14.11
C ASN A 229 -8.17 -23.96 -13.93
N GLU A 230 -6.89 -24.33 -13.69
CA GLU A 230 -6.47 -25.69 -13.37
C GLU A 230 -7.22 -26.24 -12.15
N ILE A 231 -7.26 -25.46 -11.06
CA ILE A 231 -7.96 -25.83 -9.84
C ILE A 231 -9.46 -26.00 -10.08
N ASN A 232 -10.10 -25.09 -10.81
CA ASN A 232 -11.53 -25.19 -11.15
C ASN A 232 -11.82 -26.49 -11.92
N GLN A 233 -11.00 -26.81 -12.91
CA GLN A 233 -11.16 -28.01 -13.73
C GLN A 233 -10.91 -29.30 -12.93
N GLU A 234 -9.78 -29.38 -12.21
CA GLU A 234 -9.35 -30.58 -11.48
C GLU A 234 -10.29 -30.92 -10.33
N TYR A 235 -10.69 -29.88 -9.55
CA TYR A 235 -11.52 -30.06 -8.35
C TYR A 235 -13.02 -29.85 -8.61
N LYS A 236 -13.43 -29.52 -9.84
CA LYS A 236 -14.81 -29.18 -10.19
C LYS A 236 -15.37 -28.09 -9.29
N LEU A 237 -14.59 -27.02 -9.13
CA LEU A 237 -14.93 -25.82 -8.39
C LEU A 237 -15.36 -24.73 -9.38
N HIS A 238 -16.03 -23.69 -8.87
CA HIS A 238 -16.43 -22.51 -9.62
C HIS A 238 -15.91 -21.26 -8.91
N LEU A 239 -14.58 -21.20 -8.74
CA LEU A 239 -13.92 -20.04 -8.16
C LEU A 239 -13.88 -18.92 -9.18
N GLN A 240 -14.49 -17.79 -8.84
CA GLN A 240 -14.71 -16.69 -9.78
C GLN A 240 -13.97 -15.40 -9.39
N THR A 241 -13.41 -15.31 -8.19
CA THR A 241 -12.72 -14.13 -7.69
C THR A 241 -11.21 -14.32 -7.79
N LEU A 242 -10.51 -13.33 -8.32
CA LEU A 242 -9.05 -13.27 -8.31
C LEU A 242 -8.61 -11.91 -7.77
N ASN A 243 -7.84 -11.94 -6.67
CA ASN A 243 -7.24 -10.75 -6.10
C ASN A 243 -5.73 -10.73 -6.40
N LEU A 244 -5.31 -9.75 -7.21
CA LEU A 244 -3.94 -9.60 -7.67
C LEU A 244 -3.08 -8.71 -6.73
N GLY A 245 -3.60 -8.39 -5.54
CA GLY A 245 -2.87 -7.59 -4.56
C GLY A 245 -2.51 -6.19 -5.06
N GLY A 246 -1.45 -5.65 -4.51
CA GLY A 246 -0.96 -4.32 -4.84
C GLY A 246 0.49 -4.36 -5.33
N GLY A 247 1.26 -3.36 -4.91
CA GLY A 247 2.69 -3.30 -5.25
C GLY A 247 3.05 -2.19 -6.23
N PHE A 248 2.07 -1.45 -6.72
CA PHE A 248 2.23 -0.35 -7.68
C PHE A 248 3.16 0.73 -7.14
N GLY A 249 4.25 0.98 -7.86
CA GLY A 249 5.28 1.93 -7.49
C GLY A 249 4.88 3.39 -7.71
N ILE A 250 5.62 4.29 -7.06
CA ILE A 250 5.58 5.74 -7.32
C ILE A 250 7.00 6.26 -7.48
N LYS A 251 7.16 7.40 -8.13
CA LYS A 251 8.44 8.12 -8.13
C LYS A 251 8.63 8.87 -6.81
N TYR A 252 9.80 8.69 -6.23
CA TYR A 252 10.27 9.51 -5.12
C TYR A 252 11.24 10.59 -5.59
N GLU A 253 12.06 10.29 -6.60
CA GLU A 253 12.99 11.21 -7.24
C GLU A 253 12.54 11.49 -8.69
N LYS A 254 12.91 12.67 -9.21
CA LYS A 254 12.49 13.14 -10.53
C LYS A 254 12.95 12.23 -11.66
N ASP A 255 14.15 11.66 -11.52
CA ASP A 255 14.80 10.87 -12.58
C ASP A 255 14.42 9.38 -12.54
N GLU A 256 13.64 8.92 -11.57
CA GLU A 256 13.13 7.56 -11.54
C GLU A 256 12.16 7.30 -12.71
N ARG A 257 12.27 6.09 -13.30
CA ARG A 257 11.27 5.60 -14.25
C ARG A 257 10.09 5.00 -13.47
N ASN A 258 8.89 5.35 -13.84
CA ASN A 258 7.67 4.75 -13.34
C ASN A 258 6.55 5.04 -14.31
N LEU A 259 5.75 4.04 -14.61
CA LEU A 259 4.50 4.24 -15.35
C LEU A 259 3.51 5.05 -14.50
N SER A 260 2.68 5.84 -15.14
CA SER A 260 1.54 6.46 -14.49
C SER A 260 0.52 5.41 -14.05
N ILE A 261 -0.39 5.78 -13.14
CA ILE A 261 -1.50 4.88 -12.76
C ILE A 261 -2.33 4.52 -14.00
N GLU A 262 -2.56 5.48 -14.88
CA GLU A 262 -3.32 5.29 -16.13
C GLU A 262 -2.63 4.28 -17.06
N GLU A 263 -1.35 4.46 -17.36
CA GLU A 263 -0.58 3.54 -18.21
C GLU A 263 -0.53 2.13 -17.63
N MET A 264 -0.29 2.03 -16.32
CA MET A 264 -0.22 0.75 -15.62
C MET A 264 -1.59 0.04 -15.64
N SER A 265 -2.64 0.70 -15.17
CA SER A 265 -3.97 0.09 -15.04
C SER A 265 -4.58 -0.26 -16.41
N SER A 266 -4.42 0.59 -17.42
CA SER A 266 -4.89 0.30 -18.79
C SER A 266 -4.18 -0.92 -19.40
N SER A 267 -2.85 -1.02 -19.17
CA SER A 267 -2.09 -2.20 -19.63
C SER A 267 -2.53 -3.48 -18.92
N LEU A 268 -2.74 -3.43 -17.60
CA LEU A 268 -3.19 -4.60 -16.83
C LEU A 268 -4.60 -5.02 -17.26
N LYS A 269 -5.55 -4.07 -17.41
CA LYS A 269 -6.88 -4.37 -17.88
C LYS A 269 -6.86 -5.14 -19.21
N LYS A 270 -6.14 -4.59 -20.18
CA LYS A 270 -6.02 -5.23 -21.50
C LYS A 270 -5.52 -6.66 -21.38
N TYR A 271 -4.45 -6.87 -20.61
CA TYR A 271 -3.86 -8.20 -20.45
C TYR A 271 -4.78 -9.18 -19.71
N ILE A 272 -5.50 -8.73 -18.68
CA ILE A 272 -6.52 -9.52 -17.98
C ILE A 272 -7.62 -9.94 -18.95
N GLU A 273 -8.18 -8.99 -19.72
CA GLU A 273 -9.25 -9.26 -20.66
C GLU A 273 -8.86 -10.25 -21.76
N GLU A 274 -7.67 -10.11 -22.33
CA GLU A 274 -7.11 -11.03 -23.31
C GLU A 274 -6.94 -12.43 -22.69
N LYS A 275 -6.29 -12.54 -21.55
CA LYS A 275 -6.03 -13.82 -20.88
C LYS A 275 -7.31 -14.56 -20.45
N LEU A 276 -8.32 -13.85 -19.94
CA LEU A 276 -9.61 -14.44 -19.57
C LEU A 276 -10.32 -15.04 -20.77
N VAL A 277 -10.28 -14.35 -21.92
CA VAL A 277 -10.91 -14.84 -23.17
C VAL A 277 -10.14 -16.04 -23.73
N ASP A 278 -8.81 -15.92 -23.85
CA ASP A 278 -7.96 -16.95 -24.48
C ASP A 278 -8.00 -18.26 -23.70
N SER A 279 -8.11 -18.19 -22.37
CA SER A 279 -8.20 -19.37 -21.51
C SER A 279 -9.62 -19.84 -21.22
N ASN A 280 -10.65 -19.20 -21.78
CA ASN A 280 -12.07 -19.46 -21.47
C ASN A 280 -12.33 -19.55 -19.95
N SER A 281 -11.81 -18.58 -19.19
CA SER A 281 -11.84 -18.59 -17.73
C SER A 281 -13.24 -18.26 -17.19
N GLU A 282 -13.61 -18.91 -16.08
CA GLU A 282 -14.82 -18.57 -15.30
C GLU A 282 -14.64 -17.37 -14.36
N ILE A 283 -13.41 -16.84 -14.25
CA ILE A 283 -13.12 -15.67 -13.41
C ILE A 283 -13.88 -14.46 -13.96
N ASN A 284 -14.71 -13.88 -13.11
CA ASN A 284 -15.54 -12.71 -13.47
C ASN A 284 -15.48 -11.61 -12.41
N HIS A 285 -14.59 -11.72 -11.43
CA HIS A 285 -14.36 -10.73 -10.39
C HIS A 285 -12.88 -10.54 -10.14
N ILE A 286 -12.37 -9.36 -10.45
CA ILE A 286 -10.97 -8.97 -10.29
C ILE A 286 -10.86 -7.90 -9.19
N MET A 287 -9.90 -8.08 -8.29
CA MET A 287 -9.55 -7.12 -7.24
C MET A 287 -8.08 -6.74 -7.35
N ILE A 288 -7.77 -5.48 -7.06
CA ILE A 288 -6.38 -5.01 -6.82
C ILE A 288 -6.32 -4.19 -5.54
N GLU A 289 -5.14 -4.14 -4.91
CA GLU A 289 -4.94 -3.55 -3.58
C GLU A 289 -3.87 -2.43 -3.57
N PRO A 290 -4.03 -1.34 -4.34
CA PRO A 290 -3.09 -0.25 -4.29
C PRO A 290 -3.18 0.51 -2.95
N GLY A 291 -2.05 0.82 -2.37
CA GLY A 291 -1.94 1.70 -1.20
C GLY A 291 -1.00 2.86 -1.50
N ARG A 292 0.30 2.53 -1.66
CA ARG A 292 1.34 3.51 -1.96
C ARG A 292 1.00 4.42 -3.15
N SER A 293 0.54 3.88 -4.25
CA SER A 293 0.22 4.66 -5.46
C SER A 293 -0.97 5.60 -5.28
N ILE A 294 -1.85 5.34 -4.30
CA ILE A 294 -2.96 6.23 -3.95
C ILE A 294 -2.49 7.37 -3.05
N VAL A 295 -1.83 7.06 -1.93
CA VAL A 295 -1.55 8.07 -0.88
C VAL A 295 -0.12 8.60 -0.89
N GLY A 296 0.84 7.89 -1.48
CA GLY A 296 2.26 8.23 -1.34
C GLY A 296 2.59 9.64 -1.83
N ARG A 297 2.17 9.98 -3.06
CA ARG A 297 2.36 11.31 -3.64
C ARG A 297 1.47 12.39 -3.04
N ALA A 298 0.37 11.98 -2.42
CA ALA A 298 -0.58 12.90 -1.82
C ALA A 298 -0.08 13.51 -0.51
N GLY A 299 0.87 12.88 0.15
CA GLY A 299 1.41 13.33 1.42
C GLY A 299 2.69 14.14 1.30
N ILE A 300 2.77 15.18 2.10
CA ILE A 300 4.00 15.92 2.41
C ILE A 300 4.22 15.91 3.92
N THR A 301 5.48 16.03 4.35
CA THR A 301 5.81 16.27 5.75
C THR A 301 6.51 17.61 5.89
N LEU A 302 6.05 18.41 6.83
CA LEU A 302 6.60 19.72 7.17
C LEU A 302 7.49 19.60 8.39
N TYR A 303 8.68 20.18 8.32
CA TYR A 303 9.63 20.24 9.42
C TYR A 303 10.14 21.68 9.59
N THR A 304 10.37 22.09 10.82
CA THR A 304 11.09 23.33 11.12
C THR A 304 12.58 23.06 11.18
N CYS A 305 13.38 23.82 10.42
CA CYS A 305 14.83 23.79 10.49
C CYS A 305 15.31 24.46 11.78
N SER A 306 16.21 23.79 12.52
CA SER A 306 16.74 24.27 13.81
C SER A 306 18.14 24.83 13.64
N TYR A 307 19.12 23.96 13.44
CA TYR A 307 20.53 24.30 13.40
C TYR A 307 21.15 23.95 12.06
N ILE A 308 22.20 24.69 11.71
CA ILE A 308 23.02 24.43 10.54
C ILE A 308 24.43 24.15 11.01
N LYS A 309 25.06 23.11 10.49
CA LYS A 309 26.41 22.74 10.86
C LYS A 309 27.20 22.32 9.64
N GLN A 310 28.37 22.95 9.47
CA GLN A 310 29.39 22.39 8.59
C GLN A 310 30.42 21.63 9.42
N THR A 311 30.66 20.37 9.07
CA THR A 311 31.70 19.56 9.72
C THR A 311 33.11 19.98 9.24
N PHE A 312 34.13 19.56 9.98
CA PHE A 312 35.51 19.72 9.54
C PHE A 312 35.78 19.09 8.16
N GLY A 313 35.12 17.96 7.87
CA GLY A 313 35.12 17.30 6.54
C GLY A 313 34.26 17.99 5.48
N LYS A 314 33.79 19.22 5.73
CA LYS A 314 32.97 20.06 4.83
C LYS A 314 31.60 19.49 4.46
N LYS A 315 31.07 18.48 5.18
CA LYS A 315 29.68 18.03 5.02
C LYS A 315 28.75 19.07 5.69
N ASN A 316 27.71 19.48 4.97
CA ASN A 316 26.72 20.46 5.46
C ASN A 316 25.49 19.71 5.99
N TYR A 317 25.14 20.00 7.23
CA TYR A 317 23.93 19.48 7.87
C TYR A 317 22.92 20.60 8.12
N VAL A 318 21.65 20.27 7.92
CA VAL A 318 20.49 21.01 8.45
C VAL A 318 19.78 20.06 9.39
N PHE A 319 19.57 20.48 10.64
CA PHE A 319 18.82 19.72 11.64
C PHE A 319 17.37 20.17 11.66
N ILE A 320 16.46 19.22 11.85
CA ILE A 320 15.01 19.44 11.86
C ILE A 320 14.40 19.00 13.18
N ASP A 321 13.22 19.47 13.48
CA ASP A 321 12.47 19.16 14.71
C ASP A 321 11.80 17.76 14.71
N GLY A 322 11.88 17.02 13.61
CA GLY A 322 11.50 15.60 13.48
C GLY A 322 12.70 14.70 13.24
N GLY A 323 12.46 13.55 12.60
CA GLY A 323 13.52 12.60 12.28
C GLY A 323 13.02 11.22 11.90
N MET A 324 13.86 10.19 12.13
CA MET A 324 13.51 8.80 11.79
C MET A 324 12.28 8.28 12.54
N THR A 325 11.89 8.89 13.65
CA THR A 325 10.62 8.57 14.34
C THR A 325 9.40 8.92 13.51
N ASP A 326 9.49 9.94 12.66
CA ASP A 326 8.41 10.34 11.76
C ASP A 326 8.52 9.65 10.41
N ASN A 327 9.74 9.40 9.93
CA ASN A 327 9.99 8.73 8.66
C ASN A 327 11.18 7.79 8.76
N ILE A 328 10.93 6.55 9.19
CA ILE A 328 11.96 5.50 9.34
C ILE A 328 12.49 4.99 8.00
N ARG A 329 11.81 5.27 6.88
CA ARG A 329 12.09 4.63 5.60
C ARG A 329 13.48 4.94 5.01
N PRO A 330 14.08 6.13 5.16
CA PRO A 330 15.47 6.35 4.75
C PRO A 330 16.44 5.40 5.48
N ALA A 331 16.31 5.26 6.80
CA ALA A 331 17.16 4.37 7.59
C ALA A 331 16.90 2.88 7.28
N LEU A 332 15.65 2.46 7.13
CA LEU A 332 15.27 1.05 6.99
C LEU A 332 15.41 0.53 5.56
N TYR A 333 15.04 1.34 4.56
CA TYR A 333 14.96 0.94 3.15
C TYR A 333 15.88 1.73 2.24
N GLN A 334 16.72 2.63 2.78
CA GLN A 334 17.53 3.57 2.00
C GLN A 334 16.66 4.40 1.03
N ALA A 335 15.40 4.65 1.43
CA ALA A 335 14.46 5.40 0.62
C ALA A 335 14.93 6.85 0.50
N LYS A 336 14.90 7.37 -0.71
CA LYS A 336 15.25 8.76 -1.01
C LYS A 336 14.00 9.60 -1.13
N TYR A 337 14.11 10.85 -0.76
CA TYR A 337 13.04 11.83 -0.85
C TYR A 337 13.54 13.13 -1.46
N GLU A 338 12.64 13.86 -2.10
CA GLU A 338 12.86 15.23 -2.51
C GLU A 338 12.17 16.21 -1.57
N GLY A 339 12.72 17.40 -1.45
CA GLY A 339 12.14 18.46 -0.66
C GLY A 339 12.57 19.83 -1.15
N PHE A 340 12.07 20.86 -0.48
CA PHE A 340 12.46 22.25 -0.70
C PHE A 340 12.27 23.07 0.57
N ILE A 341 12.99 24.19 0.68
CA ILE A 341 12.80 25.19 1.73
C ILE A 341 11.76 26.21 1.22
N VAL A 342 10.70 26.40 1.98
CA VAL A 342 9.62 27.34 1.63
C VAL A 342 10.16 28.74 1.52
N GLY A 343 9.82 29.42 0.43
CA GLY A 343 10.27 30.79 0.14
C GLY A 343 11.69 30.91 -0.42
N LYS A 344 12.36 29.77 -0.67
CA LYS A 344 13.74 29.75 -1.18
C LYS A 344 13.91 28.80 -2.39
N GLU A 345 12.84 28.50 -3.10
CA GLU A 345 12.85 27.51 -4.19
C GLU A 345 13.79 27.89 -5.33
N ASP A 346 13.86 29.20 -5.65
CA ASP A 346 14.69 29.76 -6.71
C ASP A 346 16.09 30.18 -6.24
N SER A 347 16.39 30.01 -4.94
CA SER A 347 17.70 30.33 -4.39
C SER A 347 18.76 29.32 -4.82
N PRO A 348 20.06 29.71 -4.84
CA PRO A 348 21.15 28.78 -5.14
C PRO A 348 21.12 27.54 -4.24
N LYS A 349 21.27 26.37 -4.85
CA LYS A 349 21.25 25.09 -4.13
C LYS A 349 22.64 24.63 -3.78
N LYS A 350 22.77 24.03 -2.59
CA LYS A 350 23.98 23.37 -2.08
C LYS A 350 23.67 21.90 -1.82
N ILE A 351 24.73 21.08 -1.71
CA ILE A 351 24.61 19.71 -1.22
C ILE A 351 24.48 19.77 0.29
N ILE A 352 23.36 19.29 0.81
CA ILE A 352 22.97 19.35 2.22
C ILE A 352 22.43 17.98 2.65
N THR A 353 22.79 17.55 3.85
CA THR A 353 22.19 16.42 4.52
C THR A 353 21.20 16.91 5.57
N VAL A 354 19.96 16.47 5.48
CA VAL A 354 18.91 16.75 6.47
C VAL A 354 18.92 15.67 7.53
N ALA A 355 19.21 16.03 8.75
CA ALA A 355 19.29 15.12 9.90
C ALA A 355 18.22 15.46 10.95
N GLY A 356 17.67 14.44 11.55
CA GLY A 356 16.71 14.58 12.65
C GLY A 356 17.35 14.85 14.01
N LYS A 357 16.51 14.77 15.04
CA LYS A 357 16.87 15.07 16.45
C LYS A 357 17.11 13.84 17.32
N CYS A 358 17.01 12.61 16.78
CA CYS A 358 17.05 11.37 17.54
C CYS A 358 18.49 10.98 17.83
N CYS A 359 19.37 11.60 18.33
CA CYS A 359 20.75 11.26 18.76
C CYS A 359 21.25 9.87 18.25
N GLU A 360 20.99 9.58 16.98
CA GLU A 360 21.28 8.33 16.27
C GLU A 360 21.94 8.66 14.92
N SER A 361 23.05 8.00 14.59
CA SER A 361 23.81 8.29 13.36
C SER A 361 23.00 8.04 12.08
N GLY A 362 22.06 7.11 12.12
CA GLY A 362 21.14 6.79 11.02
C GLY A 362 19.94 7.70 10.90
N ASP A 363 19.79 8.71 11.77
CA ASP A 363 18.67 9.65 11.73
C ASP A 363 18.87 10.70 10.63
N ILE A 364 18.82 10.25 9.41
CA ILE A 364 18.97 11.03 8.20
C ILE A 364 17.68 10.92 7.37
N ILE A 365 17.04 12.05 7.08
CA ILE A 365 15.84 12.12 6.27
C ILE A 365 16.16 12.27 4.79
N MET A 366 17.14 13.10 4.46
CA MET A 366 17.67 13.24 3.09
C MET A 366 19.18 13.36 3.15
N GLU A 367 19.90 12.48 2.47
CA GLU A 367 21.35 12.49 2.42
C GLU A 367 21.85 13.16 1.15
N ASP A 368 22.84 14.05 1.31
CA ASP A 368 23.57 14.73 0.23
C ASP A 368 22.66 15.25 -0.90
N THR A 369 21.53 15.85 -0.52
CA THR A 369 20.51 16.34 -1.44
C THR A 369 20.77 17.81 -1.84
N LYS A 370 20.26 18.20 -3.02
CA LYS A 370 20.33 19.58 -3.51
C LYS A 370 19.19 20.42 -2.91
N LEU A 371 19.50 21.21 -1.88
CA LEU A 371 18.58 22.13 -1.24
C LEU A 371 19.11 23.56 -1.25
N SER A 372 18.19 24.54 -1.22
CA SER A 372 18.53 25.92 -0.91
C SER A 372 19.03 26.02 0.54
N GLU A 373 19.88 27.01 0.82
CA GLU A 373 20.44 27.20 2.17
C GLU A 373 19.31 27.53 3.15
N ALA A 374 19.11 26.63 4.12
CA ALA A 374 18.14 26.87 5.18
C ALA A 374 18.71 27.78 6.28
N GLY A 375 17.87 28.49 6.98
CA GLY A 375 18.14 29.20 8.22
C GLY A 375 17.35 28.60 9.38
N GLU A 376 17.68 29.03 10.60
CA GLU A 376 16.89 28.68 11.80
C GLU A 376 15.45 29.23 11.63
N GLY A 377 14.46 28.36 11.88
CA GLY A 377 13.05 28.69 11.74
C GLY A 377 12.48 28.53 10.32
N ASP A 378 13.31 28.26 9.31
CA ASP A 378 12.82 27.95 7.97
C ASP A 378 11.99 26.67 7.96
N LEU A 379 11.04 26.60 7.04
CA LEU A 379 10.18 25.44 6.88
C LEU A 379 10.68 24.56 5.73
N LEU A 380 10.98 23.31 6.01
CA LEU A 380 11.30 22.27 5.03
C LEU A 380 10.03 21.49 4.68
N VAL A 381 9.76 21.34 3.39
CA VAL A 381 8.76 20.42 2.85
C VAL A 381 9.45 19.18 2.31
N VAL A 382 9.13 18.00 2.84
CA VAL A 382 9.54 16.71 2.28
C VAL A 382 8.36 16.11 1.51
N LYS A 383 8.56 15.81 0.22
CA LYS A 383 7.50 15.35 -0.69
C LYS A 383 7.34 13.83 -0.65
N SER A 384 6.16 13.34 -1.11
CA SER A 384 5.87 11.90 -1.29
C SER A 384 5.93 11.06 0.00
N THR A 385 5.57 11.65 1.13
CA THR A 385 5.60 11.00 2.46
C THR A 385 4.25 10.41 2.88
N GLY A 386 3.23 10.40 2.03
CA GLY A 386 1.89 9.97 2.39
C GLY A 386 1.73 8.46 2.63
N ALA A 387 2.69 7.63 2.20
CA ALA A 387 2.65 6.20 2.42
C ALA A 387 3.78 5.74 3.34
N TYR A 388 3.42 4.94 4.35
CA TYR A 388 4.37 4.32 5.29
C TYR A 388 5.23 5.31 6.09
N GLY A 389 4.83 6.57 6.20
CA GLY A 389 5.34 7.52 7.16
C GLY A 389 4.56 7.39 8.48
N TYR A 390 3.35 7.93 8.51
CA TYR A 390 2.46 7.87 9.68
C TYR A 390 2.22 6.44 10.20
N SER A 391 1.99 5.46 9.32
CA SER A 391 1.73 4.07 9.75
C SER A 391 2.95 3.33 10.32
N MET A 392 4.15 3.88 10.15
CA MET A 392 5.41 3.31 10.66
C MET A 392 6.08 4.20 11.69
N PHE A 393 5.43 5.29 12.11
CA PHE A 393 6.03 6.19 13.10
C PHE A 393 6.20 5.51 14.46
N SER A 394 7.15 5.98 15.24
CA SER A 394 7.43 5.53 16.60
C SER A 394 7.73 6.70 17.52
N ASN A 395 7.66 6.45 18.83
CA ASN A 395 8.07 7.41 19.87
C ASN A 395 9.58 7.36 20.08
#